data_3312a968fe62fd4c963f55b1cfbd3812
#
_entry.id   3312a968fe62fd4c963f55b1cfbd3812
#
_cell.length_a   1.000
_cell.length_b   1.000
_cell.length_c   1.000
_cell.angle_alpha   90.00
_cell.angle_beta   90.00
_cell.angle_gamma   90.00
#
_symmetry.space_group_name_H-M   'P 1'
#
loop_
_entity.id
_entity.type
_entity.pdbx_description
1 polymer ?
#
loop_
_entity_poly.entity_id
_entity_poly.type
_entity_poly.pdbx_seq_one_letter_code
_entity_poly.pdbx_strand_id
1 'polypeptide(L)'
;MNELKLRTIITQDAEVDDQNSLRHFLLYANEVELQGIVQSSSKFHWIGVPGATKDNVIRSEFEFEGEVSGPYDQSYRWTGTQWMWDEIDDYEKDYPDLVKHAEGYPTPDYLRSITKIGNIGYEGEMEEPTEGSELIREKILDDDPRTLYVQVWGGTNTLARALLDIQNEYEGTEGWDALREKIMKKVVVTACGEQDPTYRSYIAENWPDMQFVKTLQMRSYAYPWFVMPEGESKDTLRADFMKREILNGKSALALGYCTWLDGKVYEGEGPRGQFGSNPQIADEWFGAKMGLPKPVPYDFLSEGDSPTFFLLFPCWGFRTLENFAWGGIAGRYHRVENQFNSKGEPLNVWDVSMDAYTDRDGNTTELESMWPYVCDIQRDFAARVSWCAAKKYEDAEHAPKLSIEEGVNLSAAPGERVVIHPLAEAADQDAKVMVICRIYPEVSAPGSVFVSVSSCGDCAEFTVPKNAEPGDEFHLIVKAQADGHFRL
;
A
#
# COMPACT_ATOMS: atom_id res chain seq x y z
N MET A 1 10.02 -12.66 -22.09
CA MET A 1 8.87 -13.43 -21.53
C MET A 1 8.08 -12.43 -20.75
N ASN A 2 6.79 -12.26 -21.01
CA ASN A 2 5.97 -11.42 -20.13
C ASN A 2 6.02 -12.08 -18.75
N GLU A 3 6.63 -11.42 -17.77
CA GLU A 3 6.50 -11.86 -16.39
C GLU A 3 5.02 -11.87 -16.03
N LEU A 4 4.57 -12.96 -15.39
CA LEU A 4 3.19 -13.06 -14.94
C LEU A 4 2.96 -12.02 -13.86
N LYS A 5 1.97 -11.16 -14.04
CA LYS A 5 1.60 -10.14 -13.06
C LYS A 5 1.22 -10.78 -11.72
N LEU A 6 1.45 -10.05 -10.64
CA LEU A 6 0.99 -10.44 -9.31
C LEU A 6 -0.54 -10.38 -9.25
N ARG A 7 -1.14 -11.36 -8.57
CA ARG A 7 -2.61 -11.46 -8.40
C ARG A 7 -3.01 -10.76 -7.11
N THR A 8 -4.02 -9.90 -7.17
CA THR A 8 -4.47 -9.21 -5.97
C THR A 8 -5.98 -9.03 -5.91
N ILE A 9 -6.52 -9.00 -4.69
CA ILE A 9 -7.88 -8.59 -4.35
C ILE A 9 -7.77 -7.44 -3.35
N ILE A 10 -8.62 -6.44 -3.48
CA ILE A 10 -8.76 -5.32 -2.54
C ILE A 10 -10.01 -5.56 -1.70
N THR A 11 -9.90 -5.47 -0.37
CA THR A 11 -11.05 -5.27 0.53
C THR A 11 -10.92 -3.92 1.21
N GLN A 12 -11.99 -3.16 1.33
CA GLN A 12 -12.00 -1.76 1.76
C GLN A 12 -13.31 -1.42 2.46
N ASP A 13 -13.36 -0.37 3.30
CA ASP A 13 -14.53 -0.03 4.13
C ASP A 13 -15.18 1.32 3.79
N ALA A 14 -14.73 1.96 2.69
CA ALA A 14 -15.27 3.21 2.17
C ALA A 14 -14.88 4.47 2.96
N GLU A 15 -13.88 4.42 3.83
CA GLU A 15 -13.31 5.63 4.41
C GLU A 15 -12.76 6.54 3.30
N VAL A 16 -12.59 7.81 3.59
CA VAL A 16 -12.16 8.79 2.59
C VAL A 16 -10.76 8.50 2.03
N ASP A 17 -9.90 7.84 2.79
CA ASP A 17 -8.57 7.41 2.32
C ASP A 17 -8.62 6.11 1.51
N ASP A 18 -9.57 5.18 1.76
CA ASP A 18 -9.88 4.08 0.84
C ASP A 18 -10.26 4.60 -0.55
N GLN A 19 -11.11 5.62 -0.61
CA GLN A 19 -11.53 6.22 -1.87
C GLN A 19 -10.35 6.87 -2.61
N ASN A 20 -9.50 7.63 -1.90
CA ASN A 20 -8.28 8.17 -2.47
C ASN A 20 -7.33 7.07 -2.96
N SER A 21 -7.15 6.03 -2.14
CA SER A 21 -6.30 4.87 -2.47
C SER A 21 -6.80 4.12 -3.69
N LEU A 22 -8.12 3.93 -3.85
CA LEU A 22 -8.68 3.28 -5.04
C LEU A 22 -8.47 4.12 -6.30
N ARG A 23 -8.65 5.45 -6.24
CA ARG A 23 -8.37 6.36 -7.35
C ARG A 23 -6.91 6.32 -7.78
N HIS A 24 -6.00 6.32 -6.82
CA HIS A 24 -4.57 6.16 -7.08
C HIS A 24 -4.28 4.78 -7.68
N PHE A 25 -4.77 3.71 -7.07
CA PHE A 25 -4.56 2.33 -7.54
C PHE A 25 -5.05 2.12 -8.98
N LEU A 26 -6.21 2.66 -9.36
CA LEU A 26 -6.77 2.49 -10.70
C LEU A 26 -5.86 3.05 -11.80
N LEU A 27 -5.06 4.08 -11.52
CA LEU A 27 -4.03 4.58 -12.45
C LEU A 27 -2.83 3.61 -12.58
N TYR A 28 -2.70 2.65 -11.68
CA TYR A 28 -1.68 1.61 -11.68
C TYR A 28 -2.25 0.19 -11.89
N ALA A 29 -3.52 0.09 -12.25
CA ALA A 29 -4.16 -1.22 -12.41
C ALA A 29 -3.53 -2.08 -13.53
N ASN A 30 -2.70 -1.47 -14.39
CA ASN A 30 -1.87 -2.17 -15.37
C ASN A 30 -0.69 -2.93 -14.75
N GLU A 31 -0.25 -2.62 -13.52
CA GLU A 31 0.92 -3.23 -12.88
C GLU A 31 0.64 -4.64 -12.33
N VAL A 32 -0.60 -4.93 -12.00
CA VAL A 32 -1.03 -6.17 -11.35
C VAL A 32 -2.19 -6.84 -12.10
N GLU A 33 -2.53 -8.05 -11.69
CA GLU A 33 -3.75 -8.75 -12.08
C GLU A 33 -4.79 -8.60 -10.97
N LEU A 34 -5.59 -7.54 -11.05
CA LEU A 34 -6.66 -7.26 -10.10
C LEU A 34 -7.80 -8.26 -10.29
N GLN A 35 -8.18 -8.99 -9.24
CA GLN A 35 -9.18 -10.05 -9.28
C GLN A 35 -10.42 -9.80 -8.42
N GLY A 36 -10.45 -8.69 -7.68
CA GLY A 36 -11.59 -8.29 -6.88
C GLY A 36 -11.44 -6.88 -6.29
N ILE A 37 -12.53 -6.14 -6.24
CA ILE A 37 -12.72 -4.92 -5.46
C ILE A 37 -13.92 -5.20 -4.55
N VAL A 38 -13.70 -5.32 -3.25
CA VAL A 38 -14.71 -5.81 -2.31
C VAL A 38 -14.92 -4.84 -1.19
N GLN A 39 -16.17 -4.40 -0.99
CA GLN A 39 -16.49 -3.60 0.18
C GLN A 39 -16.69 -4.49 1.40
N SER A 40 -15.99 -4.20 2.50
CA SER A 40 -16.11 -4.80 3.81
C SER A 40 -16.60 -3.76 4.84
N SER A 41 -16.60 -4.09 6.11
CA SER A 41 -16.72 -3.14 7.20
C SER A 41 -15.41 -3.06 7.99
N SER A 42 -15.31 -2.05 8.84
CA SER A 42 -14.27 -1.93 9.86
C SER A 42 -14.86 -1.38 11.15
N LYS A 43 -14.02 -1.11 12.15
CA LYS A 43 -14.44 -0.36 13.35
C LYS A 43 -14.85 1.08 13.03
N PHE A 44 -14.58 1.58 11.84
CA PHE A 44 -14.84 2.96 11.44
C PHE A 44 -16.08 3.12 10.57
N HIS A 45 -16.48 2.07 9.83
CA HIS A 45 -17.54 2.13 8.83
C HIS A 45 -18.37 0.85 8.78
N TRP A 46 -19.70 0.95 8.96
CA TRP A 46 -20.66 -0.15 8.80
C TRP A 46 -22.10 0.32 8.57
N ILE A 47 -22.93 -0.58 8.03
CA ILE A 47 -24.34 -0.30 7.74
C ILE A 47 -25.26 -0.43 8.96
N GLY A 48 -24.87 -1.25 9.95
CA GLY A 48 -25.70 -1.63 11.10
C GLY A 48 -26.58 -2.85 10.85
N VAL A 49 -26.71 -3.71 11.86
CA VAL A 49 -27.55 -4.91 11.82
C VAL A 49 -28.56 -4.86 12.95
N PRO A 50 -29.87 -4.92 12.69
CA PRO A 50 -30.89 -4.89 13.73
C PRO A 50 -30.63 -5.95 14.82
N GLY A 51 -30.54 -5.52 16.07
CA GLY A 51 -30.28 -6.38 17.22
C GLY A 51 -28.81 -6.61 17.56
N ALA A 52 -27.88 -6.10 16.78
CA ALA A 52 -26.46 -6.10 17.13
C ALA A 52 -26.21 -5.13 18.27
N THR A 53 -25.54 -5.60 19.33
CA THR A 53 -25.27 -4.82 20.55
C THR A 53 -23.82 -5.02 21.00
N LYS A 54 -23.36 -4.18 21.92
CA LYS A 54 -22.03 -4.33 22.52
C LYS A 54 -21.78 -5.66 23.24
N ASP A 55 -22.84 -6.36 23.59
CA ASP A 55 -22.74 -7.63 24.31
C ASP A 55 -22.61 -8.84 23.40
N ASN A 56 -23.03 -8.70 22.12
CA ASN A 56 -22.99 -9.78 21.12
C ASN A 56 -22.05 -9.51 19.93
N VAL A 57 -21.33 -8.40 19.94
CA VAL A 57 -20.32 -8.07 18.94
C VAL A 57 -18.94 -8.10 19.59
N ILE A 58 -18.02 -8.87 18.99
CA ILE A 58 -16.60 -8.87 19.38
C ILE A 58 -15.98 -7.60 18.82
N ARG A 59 -15.29 -6.83 19.66
CA ARG A 59 -14.66 -5.58 19.26
C ARG A 59 -13.19 -5.75 18.96
N SER A 60 -12.67 -4.87 18.13
CA SER A 60 -11.23 -4.71 17.92
C SER A 60 -10.53 -4.29 19.22
N GLU A 61 -9.34 -4.84 19.47
CA GLU A 61 -8.45 -4.37 20.55
C GLU A 61 -7.80 -3.02 20.21
N PHE A 62 -7.87 -2.61 18.94
CA PHE A 62 -7.32 -1.33 18.48
C PHE A 62 -8.29 -0.20 18.88
N GLU A 63 -8.04 0.41 20.03
CA GLU A 63 -8.82 1.56 20.51
C GLU A 63 -8.09 2.86 20.20
N PHE A 64 -8.70 3.71 19.37
CA PHE A 64 -8.38 5.14 19.36
C PHE A 64 -9.11 5.82 20.51
N GLU A 65 -8.41 6.58 21.35
CA GLU A 65 -9.01 7.35 22.45
C GLU A 65 -10.16 8.24 21.94
N GLY A 66 -11.35 8.02 22.48
CA GLY A 66 -12.53 8.82 22.21
C GLY A 66 -13.42 8.36 21.05
N GLU A 67 -13.15 7.22 20.43
CA GLU A 67 -14.04 6.64 19.43
C GLU A 67 -15.17 5.84 20.07
N VAL A 68 -16.36 6.02 19.51
CA VAL A 68 -17.57 5.33 19.96
C VAL A 68 -17.67 4.01 19.20
N SER A 69 -17.41 2.90 19.87
CA SER A 69 -17.80 1.59 19.35
C SER A 69 -19.32 1.43 19.50
N GLY A 70 -20.01 1.29 18.38
CA GLY A 70 -21.46 1.17 18.36
C GLY A 70 -22.22 2.51 18.41
N PRO A 71 -23.56 2.50 18.36
CA PRO A 71 -24.41 1.29 18.32
C PRO A 71 -24.26 0.52 17.00
N TYR A 72 -24.22 -0.81 17.09
CA TYR A 72 -24.01 -1.70 15.92
C TYR A 72 -25.30 -2.05 15.17
N ASP A 73 -26.46 -1.67 15.71
CA ASP A 73 -27.77 -1.79 15.08
C ASP A 73 -28.14 -0.61 14.18
N GLN A 74 -27.24 0.37 14.06
CA GLN A 74 -27.41 1.56 13.23
C GLN A 74 -26.14 1.77 12.37
N SER A 75 -26.32 2.46 11.26
CA SER A 75 -25.18 2.82 10.41
C SER A 75 -24.21 3.77 11.11
N TYR A 76 -22.93 3.57 10.89
CA TYR A 76 -21.86 4.41 11.42
C TYR A 76 -20.92 4.83 10.28
N ARG A 77 -20.78 6.13 10.05
CA ARG A 77 -19.95 6.74 9.00
C ARG A 77 -20.14 6.09 7.63
N TRP A 78 -21.34 5.61 7.34
CA TRP A 78 -21.61 4.81 6.15
C TRP A 78 -21.87 5.67 4.92
N THR A 79 -21.01 5.56 3.92
CA THR A 79 -21.05 6.33 2.66
C THR A 79 -21.82 5.63 1.54
N GLY A 80 -22.36 4.44 1.80
CA GLY A 80 -22.98 3.60 0.77
C GLY A 80 -21.97 2.70 0.07
N THR A 81 -22.41 2.10 -1.03
CA THR A 81 -21.60 1.18 -1.83
C THR A 81 -21.39 1.67 -3.26
N GLN A 82 -22.18 2.63 -3.72
CA GLN A 82 -22.19 3.08 -5.12
C GLN A 82 -20.86 3.74 -5.54
N TRP A 83 -20.13 4.33 -4.61
CA TRP A 83 -18.90 5.06 -4.87
C TRP A 83 -17.82 4.24 -5.63
N MET A 84 -17.74 2.90 -5.41
CA MET A 84 -16.79 2.05 -6.15
C MET A 84 -17.09 2.05 -7.65
N TRP A 85 -18.38 1.99 -8.01
CA TRP A 85 -18.80 2.05 -9.41
C TRP A 85 -18.64 3.45 -10.00
N ASP A 86 -18.87 4.50 -9.19
CA ASP A 86 -18.66 5.90 -9.61
C ASP A 86 -17.17 6.15 -9.92
N GLU A 87 -16.24 5.57 -9.14
CA GLU A 87 -14.81 5.65 -9.43
C GLU A 87 -14.41 4.84 -10.68
N ILE A 88 -15.05 3.70 -10.93
CA ILE A 88 -14.86 2.97 -12.18
C ILE A 88 -15.42 3.77 -13.36
N ASP A 89 -16.50 4.52 -13.18
CA ASP A 89 -17.03 5.42 -14.21
C ASP A 89 -16.09 6.62 -14.48
N ASP A 90 -15.37 7.10 -13.46
CA ASP A 90 -14.30 8.08 -13.65
C ASP A 90 -13.08 7.46 -14.36
N TYR A 91 -12.70 6.24 -13.99
CA TYR A 91 -11.66 5.48 -14.70
C TYR A 91 -11.99 5.25 -16.18
N GLU A 92 -13.27 4.96 -16.51
CA GLU A 92 -13.72 4.77 -17.89
C GLU A 92 -13.49 6.01 -18.75
N LYS A 93 -13.59 7.22 -18.16
CA LYS A 93 -13.31 8.47 -18.87
C LYS A 93 -11.81 8.63 -19.17
N ASP A 94 -10.94 8.15 -18.29
CA ASP A 94 -9.49 8.23 -18.39
C ASP A 94 -8.87 7.07 -19.21
N TYR A 95 -9.53 5.90 -19.20
CA TYR A 95 -9.05 4.66 -19.82
C TYR A 95 -8.59 4.78 -21.28
N PRO A 96 -9.30 5.50 -22.19
CA PRO A 96 -8.90 5.61 -23.60
C PRO A 96 -7.54 6.29 -23.82
N ASP A 97 -7.09 7.08 -22.86
CA ASP A 97 -5.79 7.74 -22.92
C ASP A 97 -4.74 6.92 -22.15
N LEU A 98 -5.05 6.37 -20.99
CA LEU A 98 -4.14 5.51 -20.20
C LEU A 98 -3.56 4.35 -21.02
N VAL A 99 -4.38 3.66 -21.82
CA VAL A 99 -3.94 2.53 -22.68
C VAL A 99 -2.97 2.91 -23.79
N LYS A 100 -2.72 4.19 -24.03
CA LYS A 100 -1.73 4.69 -24.98
C LYS A 100 -0.34 4.79 -24.36
N HIS A 101 -0.28 4.87 -23.04
CA HIS A 101 0.96 5.07 -22.29
C HIS A 101 1.51 3.77 -21.71
N ALA A 102 0.64 2.82 -21.36
CA ALA A 102 1.07 1.50 -20.91
C ALA A 102 0.05 0.41 -21.32
N GLU A 103 0.56 -0.79 -21.56
CA GLU A 103 -0.26 -1.97 -21.82
C GLU A 103 -0.79 -2.58 -20.53
N GLY A 104 -1.90 -3.32 -20.64
CA GLY A 104 -2.39 -4.20 -19.57
C GLY A 104 -3.34 -3.56 -18.58
N TYR A 105 -3.84 -2.37 -18.84
CA TYR A 105 -4.95 -1.80 -18.09
C TYR A 105 -6.20 -2.65 -18.24
N PRO A 106 -6.90 -3.02 -17.16
CA PRO A 106 -8.16 -3.74 -17.21
C PRO A 106 -9.25 -2.87 -17.84
N THR A 107 -10.19 -3.50 -18.56
CA THR A 107 -11.32 -2.74 -19.11
C THR A 107 -12.29 -2.31 -17.99
N PRO A 108 -12.99 -1.18 -18.12
CA PRO A 108 -14.00 -0.75 -17.14
C PRO A 108 -15.06 -1.82 -16.87
N ASP A 109 -15.52 -2.53 -17.91
CA ASP A 109 -16.49 -3.61 -17.76
C ASP A 109 -15.95 -4.78 -16.93
N TYR A 110 -14.67 -5.11 -17.10
CA TYR A 110 -14.02 -6.11 -16.25
C TYR A 110 -13.99 -5.65 -14.79
N LEU A 111 -13.58 -4.41 -14.52
CA LEU A 111 -13.57 -3.86 -13.17
C LEU A 111 -14.96 -3.92 -12.51
N ARG A 112 -16.01 -3.53 -13.23
CA ARG A 112 -17.39 -3.64 -12.75
C ARG A 112 -17.77 -5.10 -12.43
N SER A 113 -17.31 -6.06 -13.20
CA SER A 113 -17.64 -7.48 -13.02
C SER A 113 -17.03 -8.09 -11.75
N ILE A 114 -15.87 -7.58 -11.33
CA ILE A 114 -15.13 -8.05 -10.13
C ILE A 114 -15.38 -7.18 -8.89
N THR A 115 -16.22 -6.15 -8.99
CA THR A 115 -16.61 -5.31 -7.85
C THR A 115 -17.79 -5.96 -7.14
N LYS A 116 -17.64 -6.25 -5.83
CA LYS A 116 -18.59 -7.00 -5.02
C LYS A 116 -18.81 -6.37 -3.65
N ILE A 117 -19.97 -6.65 -3.06
CA ILE A 117 -20.25 -6.31 -1.67
C ILE A 117 -19.88 -7.52 -0.81
N GLY A 118 -19.09 -7.28 0.21
CA GLY A 118 -18.69 -8.23 1.23
C GLY A 118 -19.52 -8.09 2.51
N ASN A 119 -18.92 -8.42 3.64
CA ASN A 119 -19.54 -8.32 4.94
C ASN A 119 -19.44 -6.89 5.47
N ILE A 120 -20.56 -6.21 5.55
CA ILE A 120 -20.66 -4.76 5.82
C ILE A 120 -21.54 -4.42 7.01
N GLY A 121 -22.02 -5.44 7.76
CA GLY A 121 -23.02 -5.31 8.79
C GLY A 121 -22.58 -4.45 9.96
N TYR A 122 -21.47 -4.81 10.59
CA TYR A 122 -20.80 -4.11 11.68
C TYR A 122 -19.32 -4.52 11.73
N GLU A 123 -18.56 -3.93 12.64
CA GLU A 123 -17.17 -4.25 12.91
C GLU A 123 -16.96 -5.77 13.12
N GLY A 124 -16.25 -6.43 12.21
CA GLY A 124 -15.95 -7.86 12.32
C GLY A 124 -17.14 -8.81 12.03
N GLU A 125 -18.22 -8.30 11.46
CA GLU A 125 -19.34 -9.16 11.03
C GLU A 125 -18.86 -10.15 9.95
N MET A 126 -19.11 -11.45 10.20
CA MET A 126 -18.78 -12.56 9.28
C MET A 126 -19.81 -13.71 9.38
N GLU A 127 -21.08 -13.37 9.68
CA GLU A 127 -22.12 -14.35 9.98
C GLU A 127 -22.56 -15.14 8.74
N GLU A 128 -22.75 -14.45 7.61
CA GLU A 128 -23.27 -15.06 6.38
C GLU A 128 -22.32 -14.85 5.20
N PRO A 129 -22.29 -15.80 4.24
CA PRO A 129 -21.60 -15.61 2.95
C PRO A 129 -22.15 -14.43 2.18
N THR A 130 -21.26 -13.73 1.48
CA THR A 130 -21.59 -12.59 0.61
C THR A 130 -20.99 -12.77 -0.77
N GLU A 131 -21.42 -12.00 -1.77
CA GLU A 131 -20.78 -12.03 -3.10
C GLU A 131 -19.28 -11.74 -3.03
N GLY A 132 -18.85 -10.89 -2.08
CA GLY A 132 -17.44 -10.56 -1.86
C GLY A 132 -16.67 -11.73 -1.24
N SER A 133 -17.19 -12.37 -0.19
CA SER A 133 -16.56 -13.54 0.42
C SER A 133 -16.51 -14.75 -0.51
N GLU A 134 -17.56 -14.94 -1.33
CA GLU A 134 -17.59 -16.01 -2.36
C GLU A 134 -16.52 -15.76 -3.44
N LEU A 135 -16.36 -14.52 -3.92
CA LEU A 135 -15.30 -14.17 -4.86
C LEU A 135 -13.91 -14.48 -4.27
N ILE A 136 -13.65 -14.07 -3.03
CA ILE A 136 -12.37 -14.33 -2.35
C ILE A 136 -12.15 -15.84 -2.22
N ARG A 137 -13.18 -16.60 -1.77
CA ARG A 137 -13.15 -18.04 -1.65
C ARG A 137 -12.81 -18.72 -2.98
N GLU A 138 -13.46 -18.31 -4.07
CA GLU A 138 -13.20 -18.83 -5.43
C GLU A 138 -11.72 -18.64 -5.83
N LYS A 139 -11.15 -17.45 -5.59
CA LYS A 139 -9.75 -17.15 -5.95
C LYS A 139 -8.73 -17.85 -5.04
N ILE A 140 -9.07 -18.11 -3.80
CA ILE A 140 -8.24 -18.93 -2.90
C ILE A 140 -8.18 -20.39 -3.39
N LEU A 141 -9.31 -20.94 -3.80
CA LEU A 141 -9.45 -22.36 -4.19
C LEU A 141 -9.10 -22.65 -5.65
N ASP A 142 -8.92 -21.65 -6.48
CA ASP A 142 -8.60 -21.86 -7.90
C ASP A 142 -7.26 -22.60 -8.10
N ASP A 143 -7.06 -23.14 -9.30
CA ASP A 143 -5.87 -23.91 -9.65
C ASP A 143 -4.63 -23.07 -9.97
N ASP A 144 -4.73 -21.73 -9.91
CA ASP A 144 -3.59 -20.86 -10.16
C ASP A 144 -2.58 -20.99 -9.01
N PRO A 145 -1.33 -21.41 -9.29
CA PRO A 145 -0.33 -21.63 -8.24
C PRO A 145 0.33 -20.34 -7.74
N ARG A 146 0.08 -19.20 -8.38
CA ARG A 146 0.67 -17.93 -7.97
C ARG A 146 0.10 -17.49 -6.63
N THR A 147 0.90 -16.77 -5.87
CA THR A 147 0.46 -16.08 -4.65
C THR A 147 -0.72 -15.18 -4.94
N LEU A 148 -1.72 -15.22 -4.07
CA LEU A 148 -2.84 -14.30 -4.04
C LEU A 148 -2.61 -13.29 -2.92
N TYR A 149 -2.38 -12.04 -3.29
CA TYR A 149 -2.28 -10.94 -2.34
C TYR A 149 -3.67 -10.40 -2.04
N VAL A 150 -4.07 -10.46 -0.78
CA VAL A 150 -5.32 -9.84 -0.31
C VAL A 150 -4.97 -8.57 0.42
N GLN A 151 -5.26 -7.44 -0.20
CA GLN A 151 -5.10 -6.12 0.38
C GLN A 151 -6.30 -5.84 1.28
N VAL A 152 -6.06 -5.55 2.54
CA VAL A 152 -7.09 -5.25 3.53
C VAL A 152 -6.91 -3.81 3.97
N TRP A 153 -7.79 -2.95 3.49
CA TRP A 153 -7.79 -1.52 3.78
C TRP A 153 -8.66 -1.21 4.99
N GLY A 154 -9.79 -1.92 5.14
CA GLY A 154 -10.65 -1.89 6.32
C GLY A 154 -10.48 -3.11 7.23
N GLY A 155 -11.58 -3.79 7.55
CA GLY A 155 -11.57 -5.02 8.36
C GLY A 155 -11.19 -6.27 7.57
N THR A 156 -10.73 -7.29 8.29
CA THR A 156 -10.43 -8.62 7.72
C THR A 156 -11.66 -9.53 7.61
N ASN A 157 -12.83 -9.07 8.02
CA ASN A 157 -14.04 -9.87 8.20
C ASN A 157 -14.52 -10.61 6.94
N THR A 158 -14.49 -9.98 5.77
CA THR A 158 -14.91 -10.63 4.53
C THR A 158 -13.91 -11.72 4.09
N LEU A 159 -12.61 -11.52 4.28
CA LEU A 159 -11.61 -12.59 4.11
C LEU A 159 -11.82 -13.71 5.13
N ALA A 160 -12.05 -13.37 6.40
CA ALA A 160 -12.34 -14.34 7.45
C ALA A 160 -13.58 -15.18 7.12
N ARG A 161 -14.64 -14.57 6.57
CA ARG A 161 -15.83 -15.29 6.10
C ARG A 161 -15.49 -16.28 4.98
N ALA A 162 -14.73 -15.86 3.98
CA ALA A 162 -14.29 -16.74 2.90
C ALA A 162 -13.49 -17.95 3.42
N LEU A 163 -12.58 -17.72 4.36
CA LEU A 163 -11.79 -18.78 4.99
C LEU A 163 -12.63 -19.70 5.88
N LEU A 164 -13.65 -19.15 6.57
CA LEU A 164 -14.59 -19.93 7.38
C LEU A 164 -15.44 -20.85 6.50
N ASP A 165 -15.88 -20.39 5.34
CA ASP A 165 -16.64 -21.21 4.41
C ASP A 165 -15.79 -22.36 3.86
N ILE A 166 -14.51 -22.12 3.55
CA ILE A 166 -13.57 -23.17 3.17
C ILE A 166 -13.38 -24.17 4.32
N GLN A 167 -13.18 -23.69 5.53
CA GLN A 167 -13.03 -24.56 6.71
C GLN A 167 -14.28 -25.42 6.91
N ASN A 168 -15.47 -24.84 6.88
CA ASN A 168 -16.73 -25.54 7.07
C ASN A 168 -16.97 -26.63 6.01
N GLU A 169 -16.52 -26.41 4.77
CA GLU A 169 -16.70 -27.38 3.68
C GLU A 169 -15.69 -28.52 3.73
N TYR A 170 -14.43 -28.26 4.10
CA TYR A 170 -13.34 -29.20 3.93
C TYR A 170 -12.79 -29.79 5.25
N GLU A 171 -12.99 -29.13 6.40
CA GLU A 171 -12.48 -29.63 7.69
C GLU A 171 -13.06 -30.99 8.02
N GLY A 172 -12.18 -31.92 8.41
CA GLY A 172 -12.54 -33.34 8.68
C GLY A 172 -12.63 -34.20 7.43
N THR A 173 -12.42 -33.68 6.23
CA THR A 173 -12.31 -34.47 5.01
C THR A 173 -10.88 -35.00 4.81
N GLU A 174 -10.72 -36.08 4.01
CA GLU A 174 -9.40 -36.52 3.57
C GLU A 174 -8.71 -35.42 2.74
N GLY A 175 -7.50 -35.02 3.15
CA GLY A 175 -6.72 -33.96 2.46
C GLY A 175 -6.88 -32.55 3.05
N TRP A 176 -7.68 -32.36 4.08
CA TRP A 176 -7.85 -31.08 4.73
C TRP A 176 -6.52 -30.40 5.15
N ASP A 177 -5.66 -31.16 5.83
CA ASP A 177 -4.39 -30.57 6.32
C ASP A 177 -3.51 -30.07 5.16
N ALA A 178 -3.47 -30.82 4.05
CA ALA A 178 -2.72 -30.43 2.86
C ALA A 178 -3.35 -29.19 2.16
N LEU A 179 -4.69 -29.12 2.10
CA LEU A 179 -5.41 -27.97 1.56
C LEU A 179 -5.17 -26.74 2.43
N ARG A 180 -5.28 -26.85 3.74
CA ARG A 180 -5.03 -25.78 4.71
C ARG A 180 -3.61 -25.23 4.58
N GLU A 181 -2.61 -26.11 4.52
CA GLU A 181 -1.21 -25.73 4.31
C GLU A 181 -1.00 -25.03 2.97
N LYS A 182 -1.61 -25.54 1.89
CA LYS A 182 -1.57 -24.91 0.57
C LYS A 182 -2.14 -23.49 0.60
N ILE A 183 -3.28 -23.28 1.27
CA ILE A 183 -3.94 -21.97 1.38
C ILE A 183 -3.07 -20.99 2.16
N MET A 184 -2.52 -21.39 3.32
CA MET A 184 -1.65 -20.53 4.12
C MET A 184 -0.39 -20.07 3.36
N LYS A 185 0.13 -20.91 2.44
CA LYS A 185 1.27 -20.56 1.57
C LYS A 185 0.86 -19.71 0.36
N LYS A 186 -0.37 -19.91 -0.14
CA LYS A 186 -0.86 -19.21 -1.34
C LYS A 186 -1.30 -17.79 -1.04
N VAL A 187 -1.90 -17.55 0.14
CA VAL A 187 -2.48 -16.26 0.51
C VAL A 187 -1.50 -15.43 1.32
N VAL A 188 -1.27 -14.20 0.88
CA VAL A 188 -0.52 -13.18 1.63
C VAL A 188 -1.45 -12.00 1.86
N VAL A 189 -1.62 -11.61 3.11
CA VAL A 189 -2.44 -10.46 3.49
C VAL A 189 -1.54 -9.25 3.67
N THR A 190 -1.85 -8.15 2.98
CA THR A 190 -1.24 -6.84 3.20
C THR A 190 -2.31 -5.92 3.78
N ALA A 191 -2.14 -5.43 5.00
CA ALA A 191 -3.22 -4.79 5.74
C ALA A 191 -2.85 -3.39 6.24
N CYS A 192 -3.78 -2.46 6.09
CA CYS A 192 -3.75 -1.15 6.76
C CYS A 192 -4.09 -1.31 8.25
N GLY A 193 -3.23 -2.03 8.99
CA GLY A 193 -3.45 -2.34 10.40
C GLY A 193 -4.48 -3.44 10.66
N GLU A 194 -4.97 -3.49 11.88
CA GLU A 194 -6.00 -4.42 12.33
C GLU A 194 -7.27 -3.61 12.68
N GLN A 195 -8.16 -3.42 11.70
CA GLN A 195 -9.31 -2.53 11.86
C GLN A 195 -10.61 -3.26 12.25
N ASP A 196 -10.53 -4.56 12.55
CA ASP A 196 -11.61 -5.35 13.16
C ASP A 196 -11.03 -6.53 13.97
N PRO A 197 -11.84 -7.24 14.76
CA PRO A 197 -11.33 -8.32 15.60
C PRO A 197 -11.04 -9.62 14.85
N THR A 198 -11.42 -9.79 13.57
CA THR A 198 -11.48 -11.11 12.92
C THR A 198 -10.11 -11.68 12.58
N TYR A 199 -9.08 -10.83 12.41
CA TYR A 199 -7.72 -11.35 12.32
C TYR A 199 -7.37 -12.14 13.58
N ARG A 200 -7.50 -11.55 14.78
CA ARG A 200 -7.11 -12.20 16.03
C ARG A 200 -8.08 -13.29 16.46
N SER A 201 -9.38 -13.05 16.33
CA SER A 201 -10.39 -13.99 16.83
C SER A 201 -10.58 -15.22 15.92
N TYR A 202 -10.24 -15.11 14.65
CA TYR A 202 -10.47 -16.21 13.70
C TYR A 202 -9.25 -16.56 12.84
N ILE A 203 -8.66 -15.60 12.09
CA ILE A 203 -7.60 -15.93 11.12
C ILE A 203 -6.36 -16.44 11.84
N ALA A 204 -5.84 -15.73 12.84
CA ALA A 204 -4.68 -16.15 13.62
C ALA A 204 -4.90 -17.50 14.34
N GLU A 205 -6.12 -17.78 14.78
CA GLU A 205 -6.46 -19.03 15.49
C GLU A 205 -6.54 -20.25 14.59
N ASN A 206 -6.94 -20.09 13.34
CA ASN A 206 -7.19 -21.22 12.43
C ASN A 206 -6.21 -21.30 11.25
N TRP A 207 -5.54 -20.17 10.91
CA TRP A 207 -4.61 -20.01 9.79
C TRP A 207 -3.29 -19.35 10.22
N PRO A 208 -2.61 -19.84 11.29
CA PRO A 208 -1.53 -19.13 11.98
C PRO A 208 -0.30 -18.84 11.11
N ASP A 209 0.01 -19.68 10.12
CA ASP A 209 1.16 -19.51 9.22
C ASP A 209 0.84 -18.65 7.99
N MET A 210 -0.41 -18.19 7.85
CA MET A 210 -0.77 -17.22 6.79
C MET A 210 -0.03 -15.92 7.01
N GLN A 211 0.71 -15.47 5.98
CA GLN A 211 1.53 -14.28 6.09
C GLN A 211 0.64 -13.03 6.17
N PHE A 212 0.78 -12.27 7.26
CA PHE A 212 0.04 -11.06 7.55
C PHE A 212 1.01 -9.87 7.70
N VAL A 213 0.97 -8.95 6.74
CA VAL A 213 1.89 -7.80 6.67
C VAL A 213 1.13 -6.53 6.97
N LYS A 214 1.40 -5.92 8.12
CA LYS A 214 0.87 -4.60 8.48
C LYS A 214 1.67 -3.54 7.75
N THR A 215 1.00 -2.80 6.89
CA THR A 215 1.66 -1.86 5.97
C THR A 215 1.43 -0.39 6.32
N LEU A 216 0.67 -0.10 7.36
CA LEU A 216 0.27 1.27 7.71
C LEU A 216 1.48 2.13 8.08
N GLN A 217 1.88 3.00 7.17
CA GLN A 217 2.92 4.01 7.34
C GLN A 217 2.26 5.34 7.77
N MET A 218 1.73 5.35 9.01
CA MET A 218 0.83 6.40 9.50
C MET A 218 1.37 7.81 9.29
N ARG A 219 2.66 8.06 9.57
CA ARG A 219 3.27 9.39 9.47
C ARG A 219 3.90 9.68 8.11
N SER A 220 3.80 8.74 7.16
CA SER A 220 4.34 8.90 5.81
C SER A 220 3.27 9.28 4.80
N TYR A 221 2.15 8.54 4.79
CA TYR A 221 1.16 8.63 3.72
C TYR A 221 -0.29 8.59 4.22
N ALA A 222 -0.49 8.84 5.54
CA ALA A 222 -1.79 8.98 6.16
C ALA A 222 -1.94 10.35 6.84
N TYR A 223 -3.03 10.57 7.54
CA TYR A 223 -3.43 11.85 8.13
C TYR A 223 -2.32 12.68 8.82
N PRO A 224 -1.41 12.11 9.65
CA PRO A 224 -0.39 12.88 10.34
C PRO A 224 0.94 13.06 9.57
N TRP A 225 0.95 12.99 8.26
CA TRP A 225 2.15 13.18 7.42
C TRP A 225 2.89 14.50 7.67
N PHE A 226 2.24 15.48 8.30
CA PHE A 226 2.85 16.77 8.66
C PHE A 226 4.09 16.65 9.56
N VAL A 227 4.23 15.54 10.29
CA VAL A 227 5.41 15.27 11.14
C VAL A 227 6.65 14.91 10.32
N MET A 228 6.49 14.62 9.04
CA MET A 228 7.62 14.38 8.14
C MET A 228 8.56 15.59 8.14
N PRO A 229 9.89 15.38 8.14
CA PRO A 229 10.87 16.47 7.99
C PRO A 229 10.61 17.31 6.73
N GLU A 230 10.99 18.60 6.80
CA GLU A 230 10.93 19.46 5.61
C GLU A 230 11.85 18.91 4.51
N GLY A 231 11.37 18.91 3.28
CA GLY A 231 12.08 18.41 2.12
C GLY A 231 11.15 18.00 0.97
N GLU A 232 11.73 17.47 -0.10
CA GLU A 232 10.99 17.17 -1.34
C GLU A 232 9.77 16.25 -1.10
N SER A 233 9.91 15.21 -0.27
CA SER A 233 8.81 14.30 0.04
C SER A 233 7.62 15.03 0.68
N LYS A 234 7.87 15.88 1.67
CA LYS A 234 6.81 16.67 2.31
C LYS A 234 6.24 17.72 1.36
N ASP A 235 7.07 18.34 0.51
CA ASP A 235 6.63 19.36 -0.43
C ASP A 235 5.64 18.81 -1.46
N THR A 236 5.76 17.53 -1.85
CA THR A 236 4.83 16.89 -2.79
C THR A 236 3.45 16.58 -2.18
N LEU A 237 3.32 16.62 -0.86
CA LEU A 237 2.05 16.47 -0.14
C LEU A 237 1.36 17.82 0.13
N ARG A 238 2.01 18.94 -0.16
CA ARG A 238 1.46 20.27 0.07
C ARG A 238 0.52 20.72 -1.04
N ALA A 239 -0.36 21.65 -0.70
CA ALA A 239 -1.39 22.20 -1.55
C ALA A 239 -0.90 22.69 -2.92
N ASP A 240 0.30 23.25 -2.99
CA ASP A 240 0.85 23.77 -4.26
C ASP A 240 1.11 22.64 -5.26
N PHE A 241 1.68 21.52 -4.80
CA PHE A 241 1.89 20.34 -5.64
C PHE A 241 0.54 19.68 -5.98
N MET A 242 -0.29 19.42 -4.97
CA MET A 242 -1.58 18.75 -5.15
C MET A 242 -2.46 19.48 -6.18
N LYS A 243 -2.60 20.80 -6.08
CA LYS A 243 -3.38 21.60 -7.05
C LYS A 243 -2.79 21.60 -8.45
N ARG A 244 -1.47 21.75 -8.55
CA ARG A 244 -0.80 21.90 -9.83
C ARG A 244 -0.69 20.59 -10.59
N GLU A 245 -0.40 19.48 -9.87
CA GLU A 245 -0.05 18.22 -10.52
C GLU A 245 -1.15 17.17 -10.44
N ILE A 246 -1.94 17.13 -9.35
CA ILE A 246 -2.97 16.12 -9.16
C ILE A 246 -4.36 16.66 -9.53
N LEU A 247 -4.79 17.76 -8.91
CA LEU A 247 -6.13 18.31 -9.07
C LEU A 247 -6.26 19.27 -10.29
N ASN A 248 -5.43 19.10 -11.29
CA ASN A 248 -5.29 20.01 -12.44
C ASN A 248 -6.34 19.83 -13.54
N GLY A 249 -7.29 18.91 -13.38
CA GLY A 249 -8.38 18.64 -14.34
C GLY A 249 -8.01 17.76 -15.52
N LYS A 250 -6.84 17.12 -15.51
CA LYS A 250 -6.40 16.20 -16.57
C LYS A 250 -7.01 14.81 -16.45
N SER A 251 -7.31 14.36 -15.24
CA SER A 251 -7.88 13.04 -14.95
C SER A 251 -9.20 13.17 -14.25
N ALA A 252 -10.19 12.38 -14.65
CA ALA A 252 -11.48 12.28 -13.98
C ALA A 252 -11.33 11.62 -12.59
N LEU A 253 -10.50 10.59 -12.49
CA LEU A 253 -10.15 9.97 -11.20
C LEU A 253 -9.55 10.99 -10.24
N ALA A 254 -8.52 11.73 -10.68
CA ALA A 254 -7.85 12.70 -9.83
C ALA A 254 -8.73 13.90 -9.44
N LEU A 255 -9.72 14.28 -10.25
CA LEU A 255 -10.71 15.30 -9.87
C LEU A 255 -11.59 14.85 -8.69
N GLY A 256 -11.85 13.57 -8.58
CA GLY A 256 -12.55 12.98 -7.44
C GLY A 256 -11.71 12.93 -6.16
N TYR A 257 -10.39 12.98 -6.26
CA TYR A 257 -9.44 12.84 -5.16
C TYR A 257 -9.65 13.88 -4.05
N CYS A 258 -9.66 13.44 -2.80
CA CYS A 258 -9.92 14.28 -1.64
C CYS A 258 -8.66 14.84 -1.02
N THR A 259 -8.75 16.11 -0.64
CA THR A 259 -7.68 16.84 0.02
C THR A 259 -8.21 17.59 1.23
N TRP A 260 -7.34 18.02 2.14
CA TRP A 260 -7.75 18.81 3.28
C TRP A 260 -8.49 20.08 2.84
N LEU A 261 -9.61 20.34 3.50
CA LEU A 261 -10.37 21.60 3.38
C LEU A 261 -10.76 21.96 1.92
N ASP A 262 -10.95 20.98 1.06
CA ASP A 262 -11.35 21.19 -0.34
C ASP A 262 -12.86 21.45 -0.50
N GLY A 263 -13.63 21.33 0.57
CA GLY A 263 -15.06 21.57 0.58
C GLY A 263 -15.91 20.39 0.08
N LYS A 264 -15.29 19.25 -0.26
CA LYS A 264 -16.03 18.03 -0.60
C LYS A 264 -16.64 17.43 0.66
N VAL A 265 -17.87 16.96 0.53
CA VAL A 265 -18.61 16.28 1.59
C VAL A 265 -19.00 14.92 1.07
N TYR A 266 -18.64 13.87 1.79
CA TYR A 266 -19.08 12.52 1.49
C TYR A 266 -20.39 12.25 2.22
N GLU A 267 -21.38 11.86 1.47
CA GLU A 267 -22.70 11.50 2.02
C GLU A 267 -22.51 10.31 2.98
N GLY A 268 -23.14 10.38 4.14
CA GLY A 268 -23.03 9.36 5.19
C GLY A 268 -21.87 9.55 6.19
N GLU A 269 -20.78 10.12 5.78
CA GLU A 269 -19.70 10.54 6.65
C GLU A 269 -20.14 11.72 7.53
N GLY A 270 -20.93 11.55 8.55
CA GLY A 270 -21.47 12.61 9.42
C GLY A 270 -20.46 13.67 9.87
N PRO A 271 -20.81 14.57 10.82
CA PRO A 271 -19.96 15.72 11.18
C PRO A 271 -18.54 15.33 11.63
N ARG A 272 -18.34 14.10 12.08
CA ARG A 272 -17.00 13.55 12.42
C ARG A 272 -16.30 12.91 11.24
N GLY A 273 -17.03 12.43 10.24
CA GLY A 273 -16.49 11.84 9.02
C GLY A 273 -16.11 12.83 7.94
N GLN A 274 -16.41 14.10 8.11
CA GLN A 274 -15.93 15.17 7.23
C GLN A 274 -14.50 15.59 7.59
N PHE A 275 -13.62 14.62 7.80
CA PHE A 275 -12.25 14.87 8.20
C PHE A 275 -11.56 15.87 7.26
N GLY A 276 -11.72 15.71 5.97
CA GLY A 276 -11.07 16.53 4.98
C GLY A 276 -11.65 17.94 4.87
N SER A 277 -12.96 18.09 4.92
CA SER A 277 -13.63 19.33 4.50
C SER A 277 -14.11 20.24 5.63
N ASN A 278 -14.11 19.77 6.88
CA ASN A 278 -14.59 20.55 8.02
C ASN A 278 -13.46 21.26 8.78
N PRO A 279 -13.35 22.62 8.68
CA PRO A 279 -12.29 23.36 9.38
C PRO A 279 -12.30 23.19 10.90
N GLN A 280 -13.48 22.96 11.52
CA GLN A 280 -13.57 22.77 12.98
C GLN A 280 -12.97 21.44 13.40
N ILE A 281 -13.21 20.37 12.64
CA ILE A 281 -12.62 19.05 12.90
C ILE A 281 -11.10 19.10 12.69
N ALA A 282 -10.63 19.73 11.64
CA ALA A 282 -9.20 19.96 11.41
C ALA A 282 -8.57 20.71 12.58
N ASP A 283 -9.23 21.76 13.10
CA ASP A 283 -8.77 22.52 14.26
C ASP A 283 -8.72 21.69 15.54
N GLU A 284 -9.75 20.89 15.80
CA GLU A 284 -9.83 20.03 16.99
C GLU A 284 -8.79 18.91 16.96
N TRP A 285 -8.64 18.25 15.85
CA TRP A 285 -7.74 17.11 15.72
C TRP A 285 -6.26 17.52 15.67
N PHE A 286 -5.90 18.48 14.82
CA PHE A 286 -4.50 18.85 14.64
C PHE A 286 -4.01 19.85 15.70
N GLY A 287 -4.80 20.88 16.00
CA GLY A 287 -4.41 21.93 16.93
C GLY A 287 -4.51 21.51 18.39
N ALA A 288 -5.69 21.07 18.81
CA ALA A 288 -6.00 20.84 20.23
C ALA A 288 -5.53 19.46 20.74
N LYS A 289 -5.66 18.41 19.94
CA LYS A 289 -5.33 17.03 20.38
C LYS A 289 -3.89 16.61 20.09
N MET A 290 -3.34 16.94 18.93
CA MET A 290 -2.03 16.45 18.51
C MET A 290 -0.92 17.50 18.56
N GLY A 291 -1.24 18.79 18.74
CA GLY A 291 -0.23 19.86 18.70
C GLY A 291 0.47 19.98 17.33
N LEU A 292 -0.17 19.52 16.28
CA LEU A 292 0.37 19.53 14.92
C LEU A 292 -0.01 20.82 14.19
N PRO A 293 0.76 21.21 13.17
CA PRO A 293 0.38 22.31 12.26
C PRO A 293 -0.98 22.02 11.62
N LYS A 294 -1.81 23.07 11.48
CA LYS A 294 -3.09 22.95 10.77
C LYS A 294 -2.83 22.75 9.28
N PRO A 295 -3.60 21.84 8.63
CA PRO A 295 -3.56 21.72 7.19
C PRO A 295 -4.10 23.02 6.53
N VAL A 296 -3.62 23.29 5.34
CA VAL A 296 -4.19 24.34 4.49
C VAL A 296 -5.08 23.73 3.42
N PRO A 297 -6.03 24.50 2.82
CA PRO A 297 -6.88 23.97 1.76
C PRO A 297 -6.07 23.36 0.62
N TYR A 298 -6.42 22.10 0.27
CA TYR A 298 -5.78 21.27 -0.75
C TYR A 298 -4.46 20.61 -0.37
N ASP A 299 -4.03 20.63 0.90
CA ASP A 299 -3.00 19.71 1.35
C ASP A 299 -3.46 18.26 1.17
N PHE A 300 -2.53 17.35 0.91
CA PHE A 300 -2.80 15.90 0.87
C PHE A 300 -3.55 15.48 2.13
N LEU A 301 -4.60 14.68 1.97
CA LEU A 301 -5.41 14.24 3.10
C LEU A 301 -4.83 12.98 3.74
N SER A 302 -5.02 11.86 3.07
CA SER A 302 -4.58 10.52 3.49
C SER A 302 -4.74 9.53 2.35
N GLU A 303 -3.86 8.56 2.32
CA GLU A 303 -3.94 7.29 1.64
C GLU A 303 -3.28 6.21 2.52
N GLY A 304 -3.80 6.01 3.74
CA GLY A 304 -3.25 5.04 4.69
C GLY A 304 -3.19 3.62 4.15
N ASP A 305 -4.04 3.30 3.19
CA ASP A 305 -4.17 1.99 2.56
C ASP A 305 -3.18 1.75 1.42
N SER A 306 -2.73 2.81 0.76
CA SER A 306 -1.89 2.72 -0.44
C SER A 306 -0.58 1.93 -0.24
N PRO A 307 0.10 1.94 0.92
CA PRO A 307 1.24 1.07 1.15
C PRO A 307 0.95 -0.43 0.96
N THR A 308 -0.32 -0.89 1.07
CA THR A 308 -0.71 -2.28 0.81
C THR A 308 -0.45 -2.73 -0.62
N PHE A 309 -0.52 -1.81 -1.58
CA PHE A 309 -0.31 -2.10 -3.00
C PHE A 309 1.00 -1.52 -3.56
N PHE A 310 1.55 -0.48 -2.98
CA PHE A 310 2.85 0.03 -3.44
C PHE A 310 3.93 -1.04 -3.43
N LEU A 311 3.93 -1.92 -2.43
CA LEU A 311 4.86 -3.04 -2.36
C LEU A 311 4.64 -4.11 -3.44
N LEU A 312 3.47 -4.11 -4.11
CA LEU A 312 3.11 -5.08 -5.15
C LEU A 312 3.46 -4.60 -6.56
N PHE A 313 3.79 -3.34 -6.77
CA PHE A 313 4.02 -2.79 -8.11
C PHE A 313 5.44 -3.05 -8.59
N PRO A 314 5.60 -3.88 -9.65
CA PRO A 314 6.93 -4.20 -10.19
C PRO A 314 7.62 -3.01 -10.84
N CYS A 315 6.88 -1.98 -11.26
CA CYS A 315 7.45 -0.77 -11.87
C CYS A 315 8.46 -0.04 -10.96
N TRP A 316 8.35 -0.20 -9.63
CA TRP A 316 9.30 0.37 -8.69
C TRP A 316 10.64 -0.38 -8.59
N GLY A 317 10.73 -1.62 -9.12
CA GLY A 317 11.97 -2.40 -9.17
C GLY A 317 12.50 -2.93 -7.83
N PHE A 318 11.78 -2.72 -6.73
CA PHE A 318 12.18 -3.24 -5.42
C PHE A 318 11.89 -4.73 -5.27
N ARG A 319 12.65 -5.39 -4.40
CA ARG A 319 12.57 -6.83 -4.14
C ARG A 319 11.89 -7.13 -2.80
N THR A 320 10.99 -6.27 -2.36
CA THR A 320 10.29 -6.37 -1.07
C THR A 320 9.55 -7.70 -0.90
N LEU A 321 9.01 -8.28 -1.99
CA LEU A 321 8.28 -9.55 -1.95
C LEU A 321 9.18 -10.79 -1.81
N GLU A 322 10.48 -10.66 -2.05
CA GLU A 322 11.44 -11.73 -1.77
C GLU A 322 11.76 -11.78 -0.27
N ASN A 323 11.84 -10.62 0.36
CA ASN A 323 11.98 -10.47 1.81
C ASN A 323 11.49 -9.08 2.24
N PHE A 324 10.43 -9.02 3.01
CA PHE A 324 9.86 -7.76 3.49
C PHE A 324 10.86 -6.92 4.34
N ALA A 325 11.84 -7.55 4.95
CA ALA A 325 12.88 -6.84 5.69
C ALA A 325 13.84 -6.04 4.79
N TRP A 326 13.91 -6.33 3.48
CA TRP A 326 14.76 -5.57 2.55
C TRP A 326 14.19 -4.19 2.22
N GLY A 327 12.87 -4.01 2.44
CA GLY A 327 12.20 -2.75 2.20
C GLY A 327 11.96 -2.45 0.73
N GLY A 328 11.38 -1.30 0.48
CA GLY A 328 11.00 -0.82 -0.85
C GLY A 328 10.32 0.53 -0.78
N ILE A 329 9.59 0.87 -1.83
CA ILE A 329 8.89 2.15 -1.95
C ILE A 329 7.85 2.35 -0.84
N ALA A 330 7.22 1.26 -0.37
CA ALA A 330 6.26 1.26 0.74
C ALA A 330 6.92 1.18 2.13
N GLY A 331 8.23 1.39 2.21
CA GLY A 331 8.99 1.26 3.44
C GLY A 331 9.51 -0.15 3.69
N ARG A 332 9.96 -0.41 4.91
CA ARG A 332 10.60 -1.63 5.37
C ARG A 332 9.80 -2.28 6.49
N TYR A 333 9.86 -3.60 6.59
CA TYR A 333 9.09 -4.38 7.56
C TYR A 333 10.01 -5.29 8.36
N HIS A 334 9.56 -5.73 9.53
CA HIS A 334 10.24 -6.75 10.32
C HIS A 334 9.24 -7.83 10.74
N ARG A 335 9.72 -9.05 10.85
CA ARG A 335 8.91 -10.13 11.41
C ARG A 335 8.73 -9.90 12.91
N VAL A 336 7.48 -9.94 13.37
CA VAL A 336 7.17 -9.78 14.79
C VAL A 336 7.42 -11.11 15.50
N GLU A 337 8.40 -11.09 16.41
CA GLU A 337 8.78 -12.28 17.16
C GLU A 337 7.86 -12.52 18.36
N ASN A 338 7.77 -13.79 18.79
CA ASN A 338 7.04 -14.20 20.00
C ASN A 338 5.52 -13.90 19.99
N GLN A 339 4.91 -13.87 18.81
CA GLN A 339 3.46 -13.89 18.68
C GLN A 339 2.95 -15.30 18.45
N PHE A 340 1.94 -15.69 19.21
CA PHE A 340 1.35 -17.02 19.19
C PHE A 340 -0.18 -16.91 19.27
N ASN A 341 -0.88 -17.85 18.65
CA ASN A 341 -2.33 -18.01 18.86
C ASN A 341 -2.63 -18.67 20.22
N SER A 342 -3.90 -18.87 20.53
CA SER A 342 -4.34 -19.50 21.79
C SER A 342 -3.88 -20.97 21.93
N LYS A 343 -3.53 -21.63 20.84
CA LYS A 343 -3.03 -23.01 20.79
C LYS A 343 -1.50 -23.09 20.93
N GLY A 344 -0.81 -21.95 21.01
CA GLY A 344 0.65 -21.87 21.10
C GLY A 344 1.36 -22.04 19.74
N GLU A 345 0.66 -21.94 18.63
CA GLU A 345 1.24 -21.95 17.28
C GLU A 345 1.80 -20.58 16.95
N PRO A 346 3.02 -20.46 16.40
CA PRO A 346 3.62 -19.18 16.06
C PRO A 346 2.87 -18.51 14.89
N LEU A 347 2.71 -17.21 14.96
CA LEU A 347 2.09 -16.42 13.91
C LEU A 347 3.13 -15.89 12.91
N ASN A 348 2.72 -15.72 11.66
CA ASN A 348 3.56 -15.16 10.59
C ASN A 348 3.19 -13.70 10.32
N VAL A 349 3.48 -12.85 11.30
CA VAL A 349 3.14 -11.40 11.27
C VAL A 349 4.37 -10.57 10.98
N TRP A 350 4.18 -9.57 10.11
CA TRP A 350 5.16 -8.54 9.80
C TRP A 350 4.59 -7.16 10.14
N ASP A 351 5.44 -6.27 10.61
CA ASP A 351 5.06 -4.90 10.97
C ASP A 351 6.08 -3.90 10.44
N VAL A 352 5.70 -2.64 10.35
CA VAL A 352 6.54 -1.57 9.83
C VAL A 352 7.80 -1.39 10.65
N SER A 353 8.91 -1.11 9.98
CA SER A 353 10.19 -0.80 10.60
C SER A 353 10.53 0.68 10.43
N MET A 354 11.15 1.24 11.45
CA MET A 354 11.75 2.57 11.39
C MET A 354 13.20 2.47 10.92
N ASP A 355 13.66 3.47 10.19
CA ASP A 355 15.05 3.66 9.81
C ASP A 355 15.70 4.73 10.71
N ALA A 356 17.01 4.70 10.82
CA ALA A 356 17.75 5.68 11.61
C ALA A 356 18.38 6.74 10.69
N TYR A 357 18.16 8.00 11.00
CA TYR A 357 18.83 9.11 10.36
C TYR A 357 19.72 9.84 11.37
N THR A 358 21.00 9.98 11.06
CA THR A 358 21.92 10.80 11.85
C THR A 358 22.26 12.06 11.07
N ASP A 359 21.96 13.21 11.66
CA ASP A 359 22.26 14.52 11.08
C ASP A 359 23.76 14.86 11.15
N ARG A 360 24.14 16.02 10.58
CA ARG A 360 25.54 16.50 10.58
C ARG A 360 26.08 16.82 11.96
N ASP A 361 25.20 17.07 12.93
CA ASP A 361 25.55 17.39 14.31
C ASP A 361 25.61 16.11 15.18
N GLY A 362 25.36 14.93 14.60
CA GLY A 362 25.40 13.64 15.25
C GLY A 362 24.12 13.25 16.00
N ASN A 363 23.00 13.98 15.80
CA ASN A 363 21.72 13.62 16.39
C ASN A 363 21.08 12.53 15.55
N THR A 364 20.67 11.45 16.19
CA THR A 364 19.94 10.36 15.53
C THR A 364 18.45 10.52 15.75
N THR A 365 17.68 10.50 14.66
CA THR A 365 16.22 10.56 14.64
C THR A 365 15.70 9.32 13.94
N GLU A 366 14.66 8.70 14.49
CA GLU A 366 13.93 7.64 13.80
C GLU A 366 13.08 8.24 12.69
N LEU A 367 13.20 7.66 11.50
CA LEU A 367 12.40 8.01 10.33
C LEU A 367 11.51 6.84 9.94
N GLU A 368 10.29 7.11 9.52
CA GLU A 368 9.54 6.10 8.79
C GLU A 368 10.26 5.76 7.48
N SER A 369 10.47 4.48 7.26
CA SER A 369 11.30 3.97 6.15
C SER A 369 10.75 4.31 4.76
N MET A 370 9.48 4.72 4.68
CA MET A 370 8.83 5.19 3.45
C MET A 370 9.13 6.67 3.12
N TRP A 371 9.47 7.51 4.11
CA TRP A 371 9.62 8.96 3.88
C TRP A 371 10.54 9.34 2.71
N PRO A 372 11.68 8.67 2.47
CA PRO A 372 12.55 9.01 1.35
C PRO A 372 11.92 8.84 -0.03
N TYR A 373 10.88 8.05 -0.13
CA TYR A 373 10.25 7.65 -1.39
C TYR A 373 8.94 8.37 -1.71
N VAL A 374 8.36 9.10 -0.75
CA VAL A 374 7.06 9.78 -0.94
C VAL A 374 7.10 10.74 -2.14
N CYS A 375 8.21 11.47 -2.35
CA CYS A 375 8.32 12.33 -3.52
C CYS A 375 8.33 11.57 -4.85
N ASP A 376 8.90 10.38 -4.88
CA ASP A 376 8.93 9.54 -6.08
C ASP A 376 7.52 9.00 -6.38
N ILE A 377 6.81 8.53 -5.35
CA ILE A 377 5.41 8.09 -5.47
C ILE A 377 4.53 9.22 -6.02
N GLN A 378 4.62 10.41 -5.42
CA GLN A 378 3.78 11.54 -5.80
C GLN A 378 4.08 12.05 -7.21
N ARG A 379 5.34 12.02 -7.63
CA ARG A 379 5.74 12.42 -8.98
C ARG A 379 5.25 11.44 -10.04
N ASP A 380 5.38 10.14 -9.80
CA ASP A 380 4.89 9.12 -10.71
C ASP A 380 3.36 9.12 -10.77
N PHE A 381 2.68 9.32 -9.63
CA PHE A 381 1.22 9.53 -9.60
C PHE A 381 0.83 10.73 -10.47
N ALA A 382 1.50 11.87 -10.32
CA ALA A 382 1.25 13.06 -11.13
C ALA A 382 1.50 12.84 -12.63
N ALA A 383 2.53 12.08 -12.98
CA ALA A 383 2.78 11.69 -14.37
C ALA A 383 1.63 10.86 -14.93
N ARG A 384 1.15 9.85 -14.18
CA ARG A 384 -0.01 9.03 -14.60
C ARG A 384 -1.30 9.84 -14.67
N VAL A 385 -1.51 10.83 -13.79
CA VAL A 385 -2.59 11.81 -13.94
C VAL A 385 -2.45 12.56 -15.28
N SER A 386 -1.23 12.90 -15.68
CA SER A 386 -1.01 13.57 -16.97
C SER A 386 -1.31 12.68 -18.17
N TRP A 387 -1.12 11.36 -18.05
CA TRP A 387 -1.44 10.37 -19.10
C TRP A 387 -2.93 10.39 -19.46
N CYS A 388 -3.81 10.66 -18.50
CA CYS A 388 -5.26 10.71 -18.71
C CYS A 388 -5.71 11.81 -19.70
N ALA A 389 -4.85 12.79 -19.98
CA ALA A 389 -5.14 13.86 -20.96
C ALA A 389 -4.22 13.80 -22.18
N ALA A 390 -3.15 13.01 -22.16
CA ALA A 390 -2.18 12.92 -23.23
C ALA A 390 -2.68 11.97 -24.33
N LYS A 391 -2.81 12.49 -25.55
CA LYS A 391 -3.39 11.73 -26.67
C LYS A 391 -2.42 10.78 -27.35
N LYS A 392 -1.13 10.95 -27.10
CA LYS A 392 -0.05 10.14 -27.65
C LYS A 392 0.99 9.89 -26.59
N TYR A 393 1.77 8.83 -26.75
CA TYR A 393 2.85 8.48 -25.84
C TYR A 393 3.83 9.64 -25.63
N GLU A 394 4.25 10.29 -26.71
CA GLU A 394 5.20 11.40 -26.67
C GLU A 394 4.67 12.70 -26.03
N ASP A 395 3.39 12.78 -25.70
CA ASP A 395 2.77 13.95 -25.05
C ASP A 395 2.85 13.90 -23.50
N ALA A 396 3.45 12.84 -22.94
CA ALA A 396 3.58 12.65 -21.48
C ALA A 396 4.97 12.11 -21.11
N GLU A 397 5.30 12.17 -19.83
CA GLU A 397 6.56 11.65 -19.29
C GLU A 397 6.40 10.22 -18.76
N HIS A 398 7.45 9.41 -18.93
CA HIS A 398 7.52 8.02 -18.52
C HIS A 398 8.82 7.75 -17.76
N ALA A 399 8.73 6.85 -16.77
CA ALA A 399 9.90 6.46 -15.99
C ALA A 399 10.94 5.74 -16.85
N PRO A 400 12.25 5.99 -16.67
CA PRO A 400 13.32 5.32 -17.37
C PRO A 400 13.34 3.83 -16.98
N LYS A 401 13.86 2.99 -17.88
CA LYS A 401 14.15 1.59 -17.58
C LYS A 401 15.53 1.46 -16.98
N LEU A 402 15.66 0.62 -15.95
CA LEU A 402 16.93 0.36 -15.29
C LEU A 402 17.20 -1.14 -15.22
N SER A 403 18.41 -1.54 -15.54
CA SER A 403 18.94 -2.89 -15.30
C SER A 403 20.39 -2.82 -14.83
N ILE A 404 20.90 -3.91 -14.29
CA ILE A 404 22.30 -4.03 -13.86
C ILE A 404 22.94 -5.12 -14.71
N GLU A 405 24.04 -4.80 -15.39
CA GLU A 405 24.68 -5.73 -16.33
C GLU A 405 25.14 -7.02 -15.64
N GLU A 406 25.70 -6.92 -14.43
CA GLU A 406 26.16 -8.06 -13.63
C GLU A 406 25.01 -8.82 -12.95
N GLY A 407 23.78 -8.34 -13.06
CA GLY A 407 22.60 -8.86 -12.36
C GLY A 407 22.45 -8.28 -10.95
N VAL A 408 21.40 -8.73 -10.26
CA VAL A 408 20.98 -8.17 -8.94
C VAL A 408 21.52 -8.93 -7.74
N ASN A 409 22.17 -10.10 -7.95
CA ASN A 409 22.79 -10.89 -6.88
C ASN A 409 24.26 -11.11 -7.22
N LEU A 410 25.13 -10.51 -6.42
CA LEU A 410 26.57 -10.60 -6.59
C LEU A 410 27.21 -11.28 -5.37
N SER A 411 28.37 -11.88 -5.56
CA SER A 411 29.17 -12.44 -4.46
C SER A 411 30.58 -11.86 -4.54
N ALA A 412 31.13 -11.50 -3.40
CA ALA A 412 32.45 -10.91 -3.30
C ALA A 412 33.16 -11.34 -2.01
N ALA A 413 34.49 -11.29 -2.01
CA ALA A 413 35.32 -11.57 -0.83
C ALA A 413 35.51 -10.32 0.05
N PRO A 414 35.80 -10.47 1.35
CA PRO A 414 36.17 -9.35 2.21
C PRO A 414 37.37 -8.56 1.64
N GLY A 415 37.24 -7.24 1.54
CA GLY A 415 38.22 -6.34 0.95
C GLY A 415 38.20 -6.28 -0.59
N GLU A 416 37.36 -7.03 -1.23
CA GLU A 416 37.20 -6.99 -2.69
C GLU A 416 36.50 -5.70 -3.14
N ARG A 417 36.91 -5.18 -4.28
CA ARG A 417 36.26 -4.07 -4.98
C ARG A 417 35.19 -4.63 -5.90
N VAL A 418 33.95 -4.28 -5.63
CA VAL A 418 32.79 -4.61 -6.45
C VAL A 418 32.50 -3.45 -7.39
N VAL A 419 32.32 -3.74 -8.66
CA VAL A 419 31.92 -2.77 -9.70
C VAL A 419 30.61 -3.24 -10.31
N ILE A 420 29.65 -2.34 -10.46
CA ILE A 420 28.39 -2.60 -11.15
C ILE A 420 28.19 -1.59 -12.28
N HIS A 421 27.56 -2.02 -13.36
CA HIS A 421 27.22 -1.20 -14.50
C HIS A 421 25.69 -1.07 -14.62
N PRO A 422 25.12 0.00 -14.04
CA PRO A 422 23.71 0.30 -14.24
C PRO A 422 23.45 0.73 -15.68
N LEU A 423 22.56 0.03 -16.36
CA LEU A 423 22.09 0.35 -17.70
C LEU A 423 20.74 1.05 -17.58
N ALA A 424 20.75 2.36 -17.75
CA ALA A 424 19.54 3.18 -17.69
C ALA A 424 19.17 3.68 -19.08
N GLU A 425 17.95 3.39 -19.51
CA GLU A 425 17.41 3.81 -20.80
C GLU A 425 16.28 4.82 -20.58
N ALA A 426 16.40 6.00 -21.20
CA ALA A 426 15.30 6.95 -21.20
C ALA A 426 14.08 6.36 -21.92
N ALA A 427 12.90 6.50 -21.35
CA ALA A 427 11.66 6.11 -21.99
C ALA A 427 11.21 7.17 -23.02
N ASP A 428 11.52 8.43 -22.74
CA ASP A 428 11.12 9.57 -23.55
C ASP A 428 12.29 10.08 -24.40
N GLN A 429 11.96 10.58 -25.58
CA GLN A 429 12.96 11.13 -26.51
C GLN A 429 13.64 12.35 -25.87
N ASP A 430 14.97 12.43 -26.02
CA ASP A 430 15.82 13.52 -25.53
C ASP A 430 15.92 13.67 -24.01
N ALA A 431 15.23 12.82 -23.21
CA ALA A 431 15.40 12.83 -21.76
C ALA A 431 16.79 12.33 -21.35
N LYS A 432 17.41 13.02 -20.40
CA LYS A 432 18.67 12.58 -19.79
C LYS A 432 18.39 11.82 -18.51
N VAL A 433 19.05 10.71 -18.34
CA VAL A 433 18.87 9.87 -17.15
C VAL A 433 20.11 9.98 -16.28
N MET A 434 19.89 10.31 -15.01
CA MET A 434 20.90 10.27 -13.96
C MET A 434 20.73 8.97 -13.15
N VAL A 435 21.84 8.30 -12.85
CA VAL A 435 21.84 7.11 -11.99
C VAL A 435 22.47 7.45 -10.66
N ILE A 436 21.79 7.09 -9.60
CA ILE A 436 22.21 7.28 -8.20
C ILE A 436 22.34 5.89 -7.56
N CYS A 437 23.49 5.60 -6.97
CA CYS A 437 23.74 4.37 -6.23
C CYS A 437 24.07 4.68 -4.78
N ARG A 438 23.44 3.98 -3.86
CA ARG A 438 23.73 4.10 -2.42
C ARG A 438 23.60 2.76 -1.72
N ILE A 439 24.39 2.60 -0.65
CA ILE A 439 24.18 1.48 0.28
C ILE A 439 22.90 1.74 1.09
N TYR A 440 22.21 0.67 1.48
CA TYR A 440 21.10 0.73 2.42
C TYR A 440 21.53 0.09 3.75
N PRO A 441 22.03 0.89 4.70
CA PRO A 441 22.68 0.37 5.91
C PRO A 441 21.75 -0.44 6.81
N GLU A 442 20.47 -0.07 6.89
CA GLU A 442 19.47 -0.67 7.79
C GLU A 442 19.16 -2.13 7.46
N VAL A 443 19.46 -2.55 6.23
CA VAL A 443 19.26 -3.93 5.76
C VAL A 443 20.56 -4.63 5.41
N SER A 444 21.69 -3.95 5.62
CA SER A 444 23.02 -4.47 5.32
C SER A 444 23.76 -4.90 6.60
N ALA A 445 24.76 -5.74 6.44
CA ALA A 445 25.60 -6.22 7.56
C ALA A 445 26.25 -5.07 8.35
N PRO A 446 26.57 -5.28 9.63
CA PRO A 446 27.25 -4.28 10.46
C PRO A 446 28.53 -3.74 9.81
N GLY A 447 28.73 -2.43 9.88
CA GLY A 447 29.86 -1.76 9.22
C GLY A 447 29.56 -1.21 7.82
N SER A 448 28.40 -1.55 7.24
CA SER A 448 27.94 -1.01 5.96
C SER A 448 27.82 0.51 5.94
N VAL A 449 27.55 1.15 7.06
CA VAL A 449 27.51 2.62 7.21
C VAL A 449 28.84 3.30 6.83
N PHE A 450 29.94 2.57 6.83
CA PHE A 450 31.25 3.04 6.39
C PHE A 450 31.57 2.71 4.93
N VAL A 451 30.65 2.02 4.23
CA VAL A 451 30.82 1.70 2.82
C VAL A 451 30.37 2.90 1.98
N SER A 452 31.30 3.45 1.23
CA SER A 452 31.00 4.52 0.29
C SER A 452 30.89 3.93 -1.12
N VAL A 453 29.80 4.27 -1.80
CA VAL A 453 29.62 3.98 -3.21
C VAL A 453 30.13 5.18 -4.00
N SER A 454 31.05 4.97 -4.93
CA SER A 454 31.60 6.02 -5.80
C SER A 454 31.22 5.76 -7.24
N SER A 455 31.00 6.84 -7.98
CA SER A 455 30.79 6.78 -9.45
C SER A 455 32.13 6.65 -10.17
N CYS A 456 32.19 5.82 -11.19
CA CYS A 456 33.36 5.59 -12.04
C CYS A 456 33.04 5.79 -13.54
N GLY A 457 32.32 6.84 -13.85
CA GLY A 457 31.84 7.12 -15.21
C GLY A 457 30.44 6.54 -15.41
N ASP A 458 30.35 5.45 -16.14
CA ASP A 458 29.14 4.65 -16.40
C ASP A 458 28.96 3.51 -15.38
N CYS A 459 29.82 3.43 -14.39
CA CYS A 459 29.77 2.40 -13.37
C CYS A 459 29.64 3.00 -11.94
N ALA A 460 29.27 2.15 -10.98
CA ALA A 460 29.37 2.44 -9.58
C ALA A 460 30.21 1.36 -8.89
N GLU A 461 30.97 1.75 -7.89
CA GLU A 461 31.87 0.85 -7.18
C GLU A 461 31.87 1.06 -5.68
N PHE A 462 32.13 -0.01 -4.95
CA PHE A 462 32.38 0.01 -3.53
C PHE A 462 33.36 -1.10 -3.12
N THR A 463 33.92 -1.02 -1.93
CA THR A 463 34.78 -2.07 -1.40
C THR A 463 34.08 -2.76 -0.24
N VAL A 464 33.99 -4.08 -0.31
CA VAL A 464 33.48 -4.91 0.80
C VAL A 464 34.35 -4.71 2.04
N PRO A 465 33.78 -4.48 3.23
CA PRO A 465 34.58 -4.36 4.46
C PRO A 465 35.49 -5.56 4.66
N LYS A 466 36.75 -5.31 5.08
CA LYS A 466 37.74 -6.38 5.28
C LYS A 466 37.37 -7.34 6.40
N ASN A 467 36.51 -6.92 7.30
CA ASN A 467 35.99 -7.69 8.44
C ASN A 467 34.61 -8.30 8.16
N ALA A 468 34.15 -8.28 6.91
CA ALA A 468 32.94 -8.98 6.53
C ALA A 468 33.11 -10.49 6.72
N GLU A 469 32.05 -11.15 7.16
CA GLU A 469 31.97 -12.57 7.41
C GLU A 469 31.17 -13.30 6.31
N PRO A 470 31.37 -14.60 6.10
CA PRO A 470 30.55 -15.37 5.16
C PRO A 470 29.08 -15.32 5.55
N GLY A 471 28.24 -14.90 4.62
CA GLY A 471 26.79 -14.72 4.84
C GLY A 471 26.40 -13.27 5.12
N ASP A 472 27.34 -12.35 5.25
CA ASP A 472 27.03 -10.93 5.31
C ASP A 472 26.46 -10.46 3.98
N GLU A 473 25.36 -9.71 4.03
CA GLU A 473 24.70 -9.10 2.88
C GLU A 473 24.88 -7.58 2.87
N PHE A 474 25.11 -7.01 1.70
CA PHE A 474 25.22 -5.57 1.47
C PHE A 474 24.21 -5.17 0.39
N HIS A 475 23.21 -4.40 0.78
CA HIS A 475 22.13 -4.00 -0.11
C HIS A 475 22.42 -2.63 -0.74
N LEU A 476 22.39 -2.57 -2.07
CA LEU A 476 22.51 -1.33 -2.82
C LEU A 476 21.14 -0.94 -3.41
N ILE A 477 20.80 0.33 -3.24
CA ILE A 477 19.71 0.94 -3.98
C ILE A 477 20.33 1.65 -5.17
N VAL A 478 19.88 1.26 -6.38
CA VAL A 478 20.23 1.90 -7.63
C VAL A 478 18.98 2.55 -8.18
N LYS A 479 19.02 3.86 -8.39
CA LYS A 479 17.89 4.65 -8.88
C LYS A 479 18.28 5.32 -10.19
N ALA A 480 17.47 5.13 -11.22
CA ALA A 480 17.51 5.93 -12.44
C ALA A 480 16.46 7.04 -12.36
N GLN A 481 16.81 8.24 -12.76
CA GLN A 481 15.91 9.39 -12.72
C GLN A 481 16.07 10.21 -14.00
N ALA A 482 14.97 10.40 -14.74
CA ALA A 482 14.93 11.28 -15.90
C ALA A 482 14.85 12.76 -15.50
N ASP A 483 15.35 13.66 -16.35
CA ASP A 483 15.40 15.11 -16.10
C ASP A 483 14.13 15.88 -16.54
N GLY A 484 13.01 15.20 -16.75
CA GLY A 484 11.72 15.76 -17.08
C GLY A 484 11.08 16.60 -15.97
N HIS A 485 9.87 17.08 -16.22
CA HIS A 485 9.09 17.89 -15.26
C HIS A 485 8.83 17.13 -13.95
N PHE A 486 8.43 15.86 -14.06
CA PHE A 486 8.18 15.00 -12.89
C PHE A 486 9.46 14.37 -12.32
N ARG A 487 10.54 14.36 -13.06
CA ARG A 487 11.81 13.69 -12.64
C ARG A 487 11.60 12.23 -12.26
N LEU A 488 10.96 11.47 -13.16
CA LEU A 488 10.62 10.04 -13.00
C LEU A 488 11.85 9.15 -13.03
#